data_beb6298b7c30cffa399f0d665dfc7ee2
#
_entry.id   beb6298b7c30cffa399f0d665dfc7ee2
#
_cell.length_a   1.000
_cell.length_b   1.000
_cell.length_c   1.000
_cell.angle_alpha   90.00
_cell.angle_beta   90.00
_cell.angle_gamma   90.00
#
_symmetry.space_group_name_H-M   'P 1'
#
loop_
_entity.id
_entity.type
_entity.pdbx_description
1 polymer ?
#
loop_
_entity_poly.entity_id
_entity_poly.type
_entity_poly.pdbx_seq_one_letter_code
_entity_poly.pdbx_strand_id
1 'polypeptide(L)'
;MVGHTGVYNAIAKAVWAVDKCVEAVIEAAKKNDYEAIIIADHGNADNAVNADGTPNTAHSLNPVPFIYVTDNNSATVKDGVLADVAPSILHIMGLEQPKEMTGHCLICD
;
A
#
# COMPACT_ATOMS: atom_id res chain seq x y z
N MET A 1 10.94 2.46 10.41
CA MET A 1 11.84 2.73 11.56
C MET A 1 11.07 3.23 12.79
N VAL A 2 10.33 4.33 12.67
CA VAL A 2 9.58 4.91 13.82
C VAL A 2 8.56 3.92 14.39
N GLY A 3 7.88 3.15 13.58
CA GLY A 3 6.91 2.16 14.04
C GLY A 3 7.49 1.09 14.97
N HIS A 4 8.78 0.81 14.87
CA HIS A 4 9.45 -0.18 15.72
C HIS A 4 9.78 0.37 17.11
N THR A 5 9.64 1.68 17.35
CA THR A 5 9.87 2.29 18.66
C THR A 5 8.68 2.12 19.61
N GLY A 6 7.48 1.86 19.10
CA GLY A 6 6.27 1.79 19.90
C GLY A 6 5.82 3.12 20.51
N VAL A 7 6.36 4.25 20.07
CA VAL A 7 5.99 5.58 20.55
C VAL A 7 4.84 6.14 19.72
N TYR A 8 3.63 6.15 20.29
CA TYR A 8 2.41 6.51 19.57
C TYR A 8 2.49 7.89 18.89
N ASN A 9 2.93 8.93 19.62
CA ASN A 9 3.01 10.28 19.05
C ASN A 9 4.00 10.36 17.90
N ALA A 10 5.12 9.64 17.99
CA ALA A 10 6.11 9.57 16.91
C ALA A 10 5.53 8.83 15.69
N ILE A 11 4.78 7.74 15.91
CA ILE A 11 4.11 6.99 14.87
C ILE A 11 3.08 7.87 14.16
N ALA A 12 2.27 8.61 14.91
CA ALA A 12 1.28 9.53 14.34
C ALA A 12 1.94 10.62 13.48
N LYS A 13 3.05 11.19 13.93
CA LYS A 13 3.82 12.16 13.15
C LYS A 13 4.42 11.55 11.88
N ALA A 14 4.92 10.31 11.98
CA ALA A 14 5.46 9.60 10.82
C ALA A 14 4.38 9.33 9.78
N VAL A 15 3.20 8.89 10.19
CA VAL A 15 2.06 8.65 9.29
C VAL A 15 1.66 9.96 8.62
N TRP A 16 1.57 11.06 9.36
CA TRP A 16 1.26 12.37 8.79
C TRP A 16 2.31 12.80 7.75
N ALA A 17 3.60 12.63 8.06
CA ALA A 17 4.68 12.98 7.14
C ALA A 17 4.64 12.13 5.86
N VAL A 18 4.40 10.82 5.98
CA VAL A 18 4.24 9.91 4.85
C VAL A 18 3.04 10.33 3.99
N ASP A 19 1.91 10.66 4.62
CA ASP A 19 0.71 11.10 3.91
C ASP A 19 1.02 12.35 3.05
N LYS A 20 1.73 13.32 3.58
CA LYS A 20 2.15 14.52 2.85
C LYS A 20 3.08 14.20 1.69
N CYS A 21 4.03 13.30 1.89
CA CYS A 21 4.94 12.87 0.83
C CYS A 21 4.21 12.12 -0.28
N VAL A 22 3.27 11.24 0.08
CA VAL A 22 2.44 10.49 -0.88
C VAL A 22 1.61 11.46 -1.72
N GLU A 23 0.99 12.47 -1.09
CA GLU A 23 0.24 13.50 -1.82
C GLU A 23 1.11 14.16 -2.90
N ALA A 24 2.32 14.57 -2.55
CA ALA A 24 3.24 15.22 -3.49
C ALA A 24 3.66 14.29 -4.63
N VAL A 25 3.95 13.03 -4.33
CA VAL A 25 4.32 12.02 -5.34
C VAL A 25 3.17 11.74 -6.28
N ILE A 26 1.96 11.58 -5.75
CA ILE A 26 0.76 11.32 -6.57
C ILE A 26 0.44 12.49 -7.48
N GLU A 27 0.55 13.73 -6.99
CA GLU A 27 0.35 14.92 -7.81
C GLU A 27 1.36 14.98 -8.97
N ALA A 28 2.64 14.68 -8.68
CA ALA A 28 3.67 14.64 -9.71
C ALA A 28 3.42 13.53 -10.73
N ALA A 29 2.98 12.36 -10.26
CA ALA A 29 2.65 11.24 -11.12
C ALA A 29 1.51 11.61 -12.09
N LYS A 30 0.44 12.21 -11.59
CA LYS A 30 -0.70 12.64 -12.40
C LYS A 30 -0.30 13.67 -13.46
N LYS A 31 0.56 14.63 -13.11
CA LYS A 31 1.05 15.65 -14.04
C LYS A 31 1.87 15.07 -15.18
N ASN A 32 2.47 13.91 -14.98
CA ASN A 32 3.36 13.26 -15.94
C ASN A 32 2.74 12.00 -16.56
N ASP A 33 1.42 11.85 -16.49
CA ASP A 33 0.66 10.75 -17.07
C ASP A 33 1.05 9.36 -16.52
N TYR A 34 1.45 9.30 -15.25
CA TYR A 34 1.68 8.05 -14.55
C TYR A 34 0.43 7.61 -13.79
N GLU A 35 0.22 6.32 -13.74
CA GLU A 35 -0.66 5.71 -12.77
C GLU A 35 0.16 5.27 -11.56
N ALA A 36 -0.47 5.06 -10.41
CA ALA A 36 0.23 4.70 -9.19
C ALA A 36 -0.54 3.63 -8.42
N ILE A 37 0.21 2.82 -7.69
CA ILE A 37 -0.33 1.87 -6.73
C ILE A 37 0.30 2.19 -5.38
N ILE A 38 -0.54 2.36 -4.36
CA ILE A 38 -0.09 2.60 -2.98
C ILE A 38 -0.35 1.32 -2.20
N ILE A 39 0.70 0.78 -1.61
CA ILE A 39 0.64 -0.47 -0.83
C ILE A 39 1.44 -0.33 0.47
N ALA A 40 1.31 -1.34 1.32
CA ALA A 40 2.23 -1.57 2.44
C ALA A 40 2.65 -3.05 2.42
N ASP A 41 3.83 -3.35 2.92
CA ASP A 41 4.35 -4.72 2.98
C ASP A 41 3.79 -5.47 4.21
N HIS A 42 3.45 -4.75 5.27
CA HIS A 42 2.84 -5.28 6.48
C HIS A 42 2.19 -4.16 7.29
N GLY A 43 1.35 -4.52 8.27
CA GLY A 43 0.80 -3.57 9.22
C GLY A 43 1.77 -3.28 10.36
N ASN A 44 1.60 -2.12 10.99
CA ASN A 44 2.31 -1.70 12.19
C ASN A 44 1.56 -0.55 12.88
N ALA A 45 1.47 0.62 12.23
CA ALA A 45 0.83 1.80 12.80
C ALA A 45 -0.67 1.60 13.08
N ASP A 46 -1.32 0.68 12.38
CA ASP A 46 -2.72 0.32 12.58
C ASP A 46 -2.97 -0.36 13.93
N ASN A 47 -1.92 -0.87 14.57
CA ASN A 47 -1.96 -1.50 15.88
C ASN A 47 -0.78 -1.02 16.73
N ALA A 48 -0.71 0.29 16.97
CA ALA A 48 0.40 0.91 17.68
C ALA A 48 0.40 0.64 19.18
N VAL A 49 -0.76 0.32 19.75
CA VAL A 49 -0.94 0.11 21.19
C VAL A 49 -1.63 -1.25 21.41
N ASN A 50 -1.06 -2.07 22.29
CA ASN A 50 -1.65 -3.34 22.70
C ASN A 50 -2.93 -3.12 23.50
N ALA A 51 -3.74 -4.18 23.66
CA ALA A 51 -4.99 -4.15 24.42
C ALA A 51 -4.79 -3.72 25.89
N ASP A 52 -3.61 -3.98 26.47
CA ASP A 52 -3.25 -3.58 27.83
C ASP A 52 -2.68 -2.16 27.93
N GLY A 53 -2.64 -1.42 26.84
CA GLY A 53 -2.12 -0.06 26.78
C GLY A 53 -0.61 0.06 26.56
N THR A 54 0.11 -1.06 26.47
CA THR A 54 1.56 -1.02 26.21
C THR A 54 1.85 -0.79 24.73
N PRO A 55 3.01 -0.19 24.37
CA PRO A 55 3.39 -0.01 22.99
C PRO A 55 3.55 -1.34 22.26
N ASN A 56 3.01 -1.41 21.04
CA ASN A 56 3.23 -2.55 20.15
C ASN A 56 4.36 -2.22 19.18
N THR A 57 5.45 -2.99 19.25
CA THR A 57 6.61 -2.82 18.36
C THR A 57 6.67 -3.89 17.26
N ALA A 58 5.77 -4.87 17.30
CA ALA A 58 5.70 -5.96 16.33
C ALA A 58 4.96 -5.51 15.05
N HIS A 59 5.16 -6.27 13.97
CA HIS A 59 4.37 -6.12 12.76
C HIS A 59 2.93 -6.60 13.03
N SER A 60 1.95 -5.89 12.48
CA SER A 60 0.55 -6.31 12.54
C SER A 60 0.27 -7.30 11.41
N LEU A 61 -0.63 -8.26 11.67
CA LEU A 61 -1.16 -9.18 10.66
C LEU A 61 -2.45 -8.66 10.02
N ASN A 62 -2.86 -7.44 10.36
CA ASN A 62 -4.04 -6.83 9.76
C ASN A 62 -3.83 -6.60 8.26
N PRO A 63 -4.91 -6.61 7.46
CA PRO A 63 -4.84 -6.24 6.06
C PRO A 63 -4.24 -4.85 5.88
N VAL A 64 -3.52 -4.67 4.79
CA VAL A 64 -2.91 -3.41 4.40
C VAL A 64 -3.60 -2.84 3.15
N PRO A 65 -3.50 -1.53 2.90
CA PRO A 65 -4.15 -0.95 1.73
C PRO A 65 -3.51 -1.41 0.43
N PHE A 66 -4.33 -1.52 -0.59
CA PHE A 66 -3.93 -1.58 -2.00
C PHE A 66 -4.80 -0.55 -2.73
N ILE A 67 -4.22 0.57 -3.10
CA ILE A 67 -4.94 1.69 -3.71
C ILE A 67 -4.40 1.92 -5.11
N TYR A 68 -5.27 1.80 -6.11
CA TYR A 68 -4.92 2.07 -7.50
C TYR A 68 -5.38 3.48 -7.86
N VAL A 69 -4.42 4.34 -8.20
CA VAL A 69 -4.67 5.74 -8.58
C VAL A 69 -4.62 5.83 -10.10
N THR A 70 -5.78 6.04 -10.72
CA THR A 70 -5.96 6.06 -12.17
C THR A 70 -7.10 7.00 -12.55
N ASP A 71 -7.08 7.49 -13.78
CA ASP A 71 -8.21 8.23 -14.36
C ASP A 71 -9.29 7.31 -14.95
N ASN A 72 -9.05 5.99 -14.97
CA ASN A 72 -10.01 5.01 -15.44
C ASN A 72 -11.09 4.76 -14.39
N ASN A 73 -12.24 5.41 -14.53
CA ASN A 73 -13.34 5.32 -13.58
C ASN A 73 -14.05 3.95 -13.55
N SER A 74 -13.81 3.10 -14.54
CA SER A 74 -14.40 1.75 -14.58
C SER A 74 -13.53 0.70 -13.92
N ALA A 75 -12.30 1.03 -13.55
CA ALA A 75 -11.40 0.10 -12.87
C ALA A 75 -11.86 -0.18 -11.45
N THR A 76 -11.84 -1.43 -11.06
CA THR A 76 -12.12 -1.90 -9.69
C THR A 76 -10.96 -2.75 -9.20
N VAL A 77 -10.82 -2.85 -7.88
CA VAL A 77 -9.73 -3.60 -7.23
C VAL A 77 -10.32 -4.65 -6.31
N LYS A 78 -9.79 -5.86 -6.38
CA LYS A 78 -10.15 -6.97 -5.48
C LYS A 78 -9.13 -7.09 -4.36
N ASP A 79 -9.53 -7.74 -3.27
CA ASP A 79 -8.62 -8.12 -2.20
C ASP A 79 -7.70 -9.25 -2.65
N GLY A 80 -6.52 -9.31 -2.08
CA GLY A 80 -5.54 -10.34 -2.40
C GLY A 80 -4.38 -10.36 -1.43
N VAL A 81 -3.24 -10.83 -1.90
CA VAL A 81 -2.01 -10.95 -1.13
C VAL A 81 -0.85 -10.23 -1.84
N LEU A 82 0.27 -10.09 -1.17
CA LEU A 82 1.42 -9.37 -1.74
C LEU A 82 1.91 -9.97 -3.06
N ALA A 83 1.80 -11.28 -3.24
CA ALA A 83 2.17 -11.94 -4.49
C ALA A 83 1.34 -11.47 -5.70
N ASP A 84 0.21 -10.82 -5.46
CA ASP A 84 -0.69 -10.35 -6.51
C ASP A 84 -0.33 -8.94 -7.01
N VAL A 85 0.58 -8.25 -6.35
CA VAL A 85 0.95 -6.87 -6.68
C VAL A 85 1.64 -6.80 -8.04
N ALA A 86 2.68 -7.59 -8.26
CA ALA A 86 3.42 -7.59 -9.52
C ALA A 86 2.57 -8.01 -10.72
N PRO A 87 1.73 -9.07 -10.63
CA PRO A 87 0.78 -9.38 -11.70
C PRO A 87 -0.15 -8.20 -12.04
N SER A 88 -0.60 -7.47 -11.04
CA SER A 88 -1.47 -6.30 -11.23
C SER A 88 -0.74 -5.18 -11.98
N ILE A 89 0.52 -4.93 -11.64
CA ILE A 89 1.36 -3.95 -12.32
C ILE A 89 1.58 -4.33 -13.79
N LEU A 90 1.90 -5.59 -14.06
CA LEU A 90 2.08 -6.07 -15.44
C LEU A 90 0.80 -5.90 -16.27
N HIS A 91 -0.35 -6.16 -15.67
CA HIS A 91 -1.65 -5.95 -16.32
C HIS A 91 -1.83 -4.49 -16.75
N ILE A 92 -1.56 -3.54 -15.84
CA ILE A 92 -1.64 -2.10 -16.14
C ILE A 92 -0.71 -1.72 -17.29
N MET A 93 0.48 -2.30 -17.31
CA MET A 93 1.49 -2.03 -18.34
C MET A 93 1.20 -2.73 -19.67
N GLY A 94 0.19 -3.59 -19.73
CA GLY A 94 -0.13 -4.37 -20.93
C GLY A 94 0.89 -5.47 -21.21
N LEU A 95 1.61 -5.92 -20.19
CA LEU A 95 2.62 -6.97 -20.31
C LEU A 95 2.09 -8.31 -19.86
N GLU A 96 2.60 -9.37 -20.49
CA GLU A 96 2.21 -10.73 -20.16
C GLU A 96 2.84 -11.18 -18.84
N GLN A 97 2.06 -11.89 -18.01
CA GLN A 97 2.55 -12.45 -16.75
C GLN A 97 3.37 -13.70 -17.00
N PRO A 98 4.63 -13.78 -16.49
CA PRO A 98 5.44 -14.98 -16.61
C PRO A 98 4.84 -16.16 -15.84
N LYS A 99 5.12 -17.38 -16.29
CA LYS A 99 4.62 -18.61 -15.65
C LYS A 99 5.12 -18.79 -14.21
N GLU A 100 6.31 -18.30 -13.92
CA GLU A 100 6.94 -18.36 -12.60
C GLU A 100 6.23 -17.46 -11.58
N MET A 101 5.48 -16.48 -12.05
CA MET A 101 4.72 -15.56 -11.21
C MET A 101 3.34 -16.16 -10.95
N THR A 102 3.12 -16.63 -9.73
CA THR A 102 1.93 -17.42 -9.37
C THR A 102 0.77 -16.59 -8.82
N GLY A 103 0.97 -15.30 -8.57
CA GLY A 103 -0.09 -14.41 -8.10
C GLY A 103 -1.13 -14.11 -9.19
N HIS A 104 -2.19 -13.41 -8.80
CA HIS A 104 -3.29 -13.06 -9.68
C HIS A 104 -3.45 -11.55 -9.78
N CYS A 105 -3.91 -11.05 -10.93
CA CYS A 105 -4.21 -9.64 -11.08
C CYS A 105 -5.41 -9.26 -10.21
N LEU A 106 -5.27 -8.18 -9.44
CA LEU A 106 -6.33 -7.65 -8.57
C LEU A 106 -7.17 -6.57 -9.25
N ILE A 107 -6.74 -6.08 -10.40
CA ILE A 107 -7.40 -4.97 -11.11
C ILE A 107 -8.33 -5.54 -12.17
N CYS A 108 -9.58 -5.08 -12.12
CA CYS A 108 -10.62 -5.38 -13.11
C CYS A 108 -11.03 -4.06 -13.77
N ASP A 109 -10.95 -4.00 -15.09
CA ASP A 109 -11.29 -2.80 -15.87
C ASP A 109 -12.26 -3.06 -17.02
#